data_aa8fc4bff43a4fee34d0e0be28c45968
#
_entry.id   aa8fc4bff43a4fee34d0e0be28c45968
#
_cell.length_a   1.000
_cell.length_b   1.000
_cell.length_c   1.000
_cell.angle_alpha   90.00
_cell.angle_beta   90.00
_cell.angle_gamma   90.00
#
_symmetry.space_group_name_H-M   'P 1'
#
loop_
_entity.id
_entity.type
_entity.pdbx_description
1 polymer ?
#
loop_
_entity_poly.entity_id
_entity_poly.type
_entity_poly.pdbx_seq_one_letter_code
_entity_poly.pdbx_strand_id
1 'polypeptide(L)'
;MIFRKLSEYEVLERMEQRKVVLRKLDKLPLLDKFYLSFVSKYEGIEITPDIEVFGYEKALCENRYLAANYGYISEKVWLVGTSGQGDEWFINRENNFVLFYDHNQGEYSNISQFTCLNISFCNFLQMAFYT
;
A
#
# COMPACT_ATOMS: atom_id res chain seq x y z
N MET A 1 21.58 21.57 -0.22
CA MET A 1 21.25 20.21 0.23
C MET A 1 20.79 19.37 -0.95
N ILE A 2 21.31 18.17 -1.08
CA ILE A 2 20.96 17.27 -2.16
C ILE A 2 20.04 16.19 -1.61
N PHE A 3 18.83 16.08 -2.16
CA PHE A 3 17.93 14.97 -1.88
C PHE A 3 18.14 13.89 -2.90
N ARG A 4 18.12 12.65 -2.46
CA ARG A 4 18.20 11.52 -3.37
C ARG A 4 17.16 10.48 -2.99
N LYS A 5 16.69 9.76 -4.00
CA LYS A 5 15.79 8.64 -3.82
C LYS A 5 16.56 7.49 -3.13
N LEU A 6 15.95 6.91 -2.11
CA LEU A 6 16.52 5.74 -1.44
C LEU A 6 16.50 4.54 -2.37
N SER A 7 17.50 3.67 -2.28
CA SER A 7 17.46 2.39 -2.97
C SER A 7 16.46 1.45 -2.30
N GLU A 8 16.10 0.38 -2.98
CA GLU A 8 15.23 -0.66 -2.42
C GLU A 8 15.79 -1.18 -1.09
N TYR A 9 17.09 -1.43 -1.04
CA TYR A 9 17.76 -1.91 0.17
C TYR A 9 17.66 -0.90 1.32
N GLU A 10 17.88 0.37 1.04
CA GLU A 10 17.79 1.44 2.04
C GLU A 10 16.36 1.59 2.59
N VAL A 11 15.36 1.40 1.73
CA VAL A 11 13.96 1.42 2.16
C VAL A 11 13.70 0.28 3.14
N LEU A 12 14.13 -0.93 2.81
CA LEU A 12 13.91 -2.10 3.66
C LEU A 12 14.64 -2.00 5.00
N GLU A 13 15.80 -1.35 5.04
CA GLU A 13 16.53 -1.12 6.29
C GLU A 13 15.77 -0.24 7.28
N ARG A 14 14.86 0.59 6.79
CA ARG A 14 14.05 1.49 7.64
C ARG A 14 12.80 0.80 8.19
N MET A 15 12.51 -0.42 7.74
CA MET A 15 11.34 -1.18 8.14
C MET A 15 11.65 -2.04 9.36
N GLU A 16 10.65 -2.22 10.21
CA GLU A 16 10.75 -3.16 11.32
C GLU A 16 10.43 -4.56 10.84
N GLN A 17 11.32 -5.50 11.08
CA GLN A 17 11.11 -6.89 10.70
C GLN A 17 10.06 -7.55 11.59
N ARG A 18 9.22 -8.38 11.00
CA ARG A 18 8.27 -9.21 11.74
C ARG A 18 9.05 -10.23 12.59
N LYS A 19 8.51 -10.53 13.77
CA LYS A 19 9.07 -11.58 14.63
C LYS A 19 8.99 -12.94 13.96
N VAL A 20 7.93 -13.18 13.19
CA VAL A 20 7.72 -14.42 12.43
C VAL A 20 7.43 -14.07 10.99
N VAL A 21 8.26 -14.59 10.07
CA VAL A 21 8.03 -14.42 8.63
C VAL A 21 6.82 -15.26 8.22
N LEU A 22 5.91 -14.65 7.46
CA LEU A 22 4.74 -15.37 6.95
C LEU A 22 5.16 -16.25 5.77
N ARG A 23 4.84 -17.53 5.84
CA ARG A 23 5.17 -18.49 4.79
C ARG A 23 4.06 -18.67 3.77
N LYS A 24 2.82 -18.37 4.17
CA LYS A 24 1.65 -18.50 3.32
C LYS A 24 0.93 -17.16 3.22
N LEU A 25 0.66 -16.73 2.00
CA LEU A 25 -0.04 -15.49 1.69
C LEU A 25 -1.32 -15.77 0.90
N ASP A 26 -1.95 -16.92 1.18
CA ASP A 26 -3.14 -17.38 0.46
C ASP A 26 -4.38 -16.51 0.69
N LYS A 27 -4.36 -15.66 1.72
CA LYS A 27 -5.44 -14.69 1.97
C LYS A 27 -5.28 -13.40 1.15
N LEU A 28 -4.14 -13.21 0.50
CA LEU A 28 -3.89 -12.07 -0.37
C LEU A 28 -4.18 -12.44 -1.82
N PRO A 29 -4.64 -11.47 -2.62
CA PRO A 29 -4.75 -11.71 -4.06
C PRO A 29 -3.35 -11.78 -4.68
N LEU A 30 -3.30 -12.13 -5.97
CA LEU A 30 -2.05 -12.10 -6.70
C LEU A 30 -1.62 -10.64 -6.91
N LEU A 31 -0.55 -10.26 -6.26
CA LEU A 31 -0.03 -8.90 -6.28
C LEU A 31 1.47 -8.92 -6.61
N ASP A 32 2.02 -7.74 -6.81
CA ASP A 32 3.43 -7.49 -7.02
C ASP A 32 4.31 -8.22 -5.98
N LYS A 33 5.38 -8.84 -6.46
CA LYS A 33 6.28 -9.66 -5.63
C LYS A 33 6.95 -8.87 -4.52
N PHE A 34 7.30 -7.61 -4.79
CA PHE A 34 7.91 -6.77 -3.77
C PHE A 34 6.93 -6.53 -2.61
N TYR A 35 5.68 -6.20 -2.94
CA TYR A 35 4.66 -5.99 -1.92
C TYR A 35 4.41 -7.26 -1.10
N LEU A 36 4.28 -8.41 -1.75
CA LEU A 36 4.08 -9.68 -1.06
C LEU A 36 5.25 -10.01 -0.15
N SER A 37 6.47 -9.77 -0.59
CA SER A 37 7.67 -9.92 0.24
C SER A 37 7.66 -8.96 1.43
N PHE A 38 7.27 -7.72 1.19
CA PHE A 38 7.18 -6.71 2.24
C PHE A 38 6.24 -7.16 3.37
N VAL A 39 5.00 -7.52 3.05
CA VAL A 39 4.02 -7.90 4.08
C VAL A 39 4.36 -9.21 4.77
N SER A 40 5.14 -10.08 4.12
CA SER A 40 5.53 -11.36 4.73
C SER A 40 6.67 -11.20 5.74
N LYS A 41 7.52 -10.18 5.60
CA LYS A 41 8.76 -10.02 6.37
C LYS A 41 8.77 -8.81 7.29
N TYR A 42 7.94 -7.80 7.05
CA TYR A 42 8.02 -6.52 7.75
C TYR A 42 6.68 -6.12 8.35
N GLU A 43 6.77 -5.34 9.44
CA GLU A 43 5.61 -4.70 10.04
C GLU A 43 5.19 -3.49 9.20
N GLY A 44 3.97 -3.01 9.41
CA GLY A 44 3.54 -1.72 8.87
C GLY A 44 4.33 -0.57 9.50
N ILE A 45 4.30 0.58 8.88
CA ILE A 45 5.07 1.73 9.33
C ILE A 45 4.32 3.04 9.06
N GLU A 46 4.41 3.97 10.00
CA GLU A 46 4.06 5.36 9.78
C GLU A 46 5.33 6.08 9.33
N ILE A 47 5.44 6.34 8.03
CA ILE A 47 6.63 6.97 7.45
C ILE A 47 6.70 8.44 7.84
N THR A 48 5.55 9.11 7.73
CA THR A 48 5.34 10.48 8.21
C THR A 48 3.96 10.52 8.84
N PRO A 49 3.59 11.58 9.57
CA PRO A 49 2.20 11.69 10.04
C PRO A 49 1.16 11.61 8.92
N ASP A 50 1.58 11.85 7.68
CA ASP A 50 0.69 11.85 6.52
C ASP A 50 0.72 10.55 5.72
N ILE A 51 1.58 9.60 6.05
CA ILE A 51 1.68 8.33 5.31
C ILE A 51 1.88 7.16 6.26
N GLU A 52 0.84 6.33 6.37
CA GLU A 52 0.92 5.05 7.05
C GLU A 52 0.81 3.93 6.02
N VAL A 53 1.76 3.00 6.02
CA VAL A 53 1.73 1.79 5.18
C VAL A 53 1.37 0.61 6.08
N PHE A 54 0.36 -0.16 5.68
CA PHE A 54 -0.16 -1.26 6.48
C PHE A 54 0.74 -2.49 6.43
N GLY A 55 0.94 -3.12 7.59
CA GLY A 55 1.43 -4.49 7.65
C GLY A 55 0.34 -5.49 7.27
N TYR A 56 0.65 -6.78 7.36
CA TYR A 56 -0.22 -7.87 6.90
C TYR A 56 -1.60 -7.85 7.56
N GLU A 57 -1.64 -7.81 8.90
CA GLU A 57 -2.89 -7.92 9.64
C GLU A 57 -3.83 -6.74 9.37
N LYS A 58 -3.30 -5.54 9.38
CA LYS A 58 -4.09 -4.34 9.12
C LYS A 58 -4.55 -4.29 7.67
N ALA A 59 -3.69 -4.66 6.73
CA ALA A 59 -4.07 -4.73 5.32
C ALA A 59 -5.21 -5.71 5.10
N LEU A 60 -5.16 -6.89 5.72
CA LEU A 60 -6.27 -7.86 5.64
C LEU A 60 -7.56 -7.30 6.19
N CYS A 61 -7.50 -6.68 7.37
CA CYS A 61 -8.67 -6.10 8.03
C CYS A 61 -9.32 -5.03 7.16
N GLU A 62 -8.54 -4.08 6.69
CA GLU A 62 -9.03 -2.97 5.88
C GLU A 62 -9.57 -3.44 4.53
N ASN A 63 -8.92 -4.42 3.90
CA ASN A 63 -9.38 -4.93 2.61
C ASN A 63 -10.61 -5.85 2.74
N ARG A 64 -10.78 -6.52 3.87
CA ARG A 64 -12.02 -7.25 4.16
C ARG A 64 -13.20 -6.31 4.29
N TYR A 65 -13.01 -5.17 4.95
CA TYR A 65 -14.03 -4.14 5.04
C TYR A 65 -14.38 -3.60 3.64
N LEU A 66 -13.36 -3.33 2.84
CA LEU A 66 -13.56 -2.86 1.46
C LEU A 66 -14.37 -3.89 0.65
N ALA A 67 -14.03 -5.17 0.75
CA ALA A 67 -14.73 -6.22 0.03
C ALA A 67 -16.19 -6.37 0.49
N ALA A 68 -16.45 -6.23 1.78
CA ALA A 68 -17.78 -6.37 2.33
C ALA A 68 -18.70 -5.22 1.93
N ASN A 69 -18.18 -4.01 1.77
CA ASN A 69 -18.96 -2.80 1.52
C ASN A 69 -18.87 -2.28 0.09
N TYR A 70 -17.78 -2.59 -0.61
CA TYR A 70 -17.49 -2.09 -1.95
C TYR A 70 -16.86 -3.18 -2.81
N GLY A 71 -17.57 -4.31 -2.97
CA GLY A 71 -17.05 -5.48 -3.66
C GLY A 71 -16.57 -5.20 -5.08
N TYR A 72 -17.28 -4.32 -5.81
CA TYR A 72 -16.92 -3.95 -7.18
C TYR A 72 -15.61 -3.14 -7.25
N ILE A 73 -15.24 -2.46 -6.15
CA ILE A 73 -13.97 -1.75 -6.05
C ILE A 73 -12.87 -2.73 -5.58
N SER A 74 -13.17 -3.55 -4.57
CA SER A 74 -12.18 -4.49 -4.01
C SER A 74 -11.68 -5.51 -5.03
N GLU A 75 -12.48 -5.82 -6.05
CA GLU A 75 -12.05 -6.70 -7.15
C GLU A 75 -10.93 -6.10 -7.99
N LYS A 76 -10.81 -4.78 -7.98
CA LYS A 76 -9.87 -4.03 -8.84
C LYS A 76 -8.67 -3.48 -8.13
N VAL A 77 -8.77 -3.24 -6.81
CA VAL A 77 -7.72 -2.55 -6.05
C VAL A 77 -7.49 -3.21 -4.70
N TRP A 78 -6.28 -3.05 -4.19
CA TRP A 78 -5.87 -3.52 -2.86
C TRP A 78 -5.34 -2.34 -2.06
N LEU A 79 -5.97 -2.04 -0.91
CA LEU A 79 -5.60 -0.91 -0.06
C LEU A 79 -4.30 -1.22 0.69
N VAL A 80 -3.30 -0.33 0.54
CA VAL A 80 -1.98 -0.52 1.13
C VAL A 80 -1.62 0.51 2.21
N GLY A 81 -2.30 1.65 2.24
CA GLY A 81 -1.98 2.68 3.22
C GLY A 81 -2.93 3.86 3.21
N THR A 82 -2.79 4.71 4.21
CA THR A 82 -3.63 5.91 4.37
C THR A 82 -2.81 7.09 4.86
N SER A 83 -3.38 8.29 4.70
CA SER A 83 -2.86 9.49 5.35
C SER A 83 -3.64 9.78 6.64
N GLY A 84 -3.11 10.71 7.45
CA GLY A 84 -3.83 11.19 8.63
C GLY A 84 -5.11 11.95 8.30
N GLN A 85 -5.30 12.36 7.03
CA GLN A 85 -6.48 13.07 6.56
C GLN A 85 -7.51 12.18 5.88
N GLY A 86 -7.22 10.89 5.76
CA GLY A 86 -8.12 9.94 5.12
C GLY A 86 -7.87 9.69 3.64
N ASP A 87 -6.82 10.27 3.07
CA ASP A 87 -6.36 9.87 1.73
C ASP A 87 -5.87 8.43 1.76
N GLU A 88 -5.96 7.74 0.64
CA GLU A 88 -5.67 6.32 0.58
C GLU A 88 -4.80 5.98 -0.62
N TRP A 89 -3.92 4.99 -0.45
CA TRP A 89 -3.11 4.44 -1.53
C TRP A 89 -3.44 2.96 -1.72
N PHE A 90 -3.54 2.57 -2.99
CA PHE A 90 -3.92 1.23 -3.39
C PHE A 90 -2.93 0.70 -4.41
N ILE A 91 -2.91 -0.63 -4.58
CA ILE A 91 -2.30 -1.26 -5.74
C ILE A 91 -3.42 -1.64 -6.71
N ASN A 92 -3.30 -1.25 -7.97
CA ASN A 92 -4.20 -1.70 -9.02
C ASN A 92 -3.92 -3.18 -9.28
N ARG A 93 -4.92 -4.03 -9.07
CA ARG A 93 -4.75 -5.49 -9.16
C ARG A 93 -4.52 -5.97 -10.59
N GLU A 94 -4.79 -5.15 -11.59
CA GLU A 94 -4.56 -5.49 -12.99
C GLU A 94 -3.11 -5.29 -13.42
N ASN A 95 -2.47 -4.18 -13.01
CA ASN A 95 -1.15 -3.80 -13.48
C ASN A 95 -0.11 -3.56 -12.37
N ASN A 96 -0.50 -3.68 -11.12
CA ASN A 96 0.36 -3.46 -9.95
C ASN A 96 0.88 -2.03 -9.75
N PHE A 97 0.35 -1.07 -10.48
CA PHE A 97 0.68 0.33 -10.24
C PHE A 97 -0.06 0.86 -9.02
N VAL A 98 0.55 1.84 -8.34
CA VAL A 98 -0.05 2.49 -7.18
C VAL A 98 -1.10 3.50 -7.62
N LEU A 99 -2.22 3.49 -6.92
CA LEU A 99 -3.33 4.43 -7.12
C LEU A 99 -3.49 5.29 -5.88
N PHE A 100 -3.90 6.53 -6.08
CA PHE A 100 -4.21 7.47 -5.00
C PHE A 100 -5.71 7.80 -5.01
N TYR A 101 -6.32 7.85 -3.84
CA TYR A 101 -7.71 8.25 -3.67
C TYR A 101 -7.77 9.43 -2.71
N ASP A 102 -8.23 10.58 -3.20
CA ASP A 102 -8.38 11.79 -2.41
C ASP A 102 -9.61 11.67 -1.50
N HIS A 103 -9.44 11.94 -0.20
CA HIS A 103 -10.51 11.83 0.79
C HIS A 103 -11.71 12.74 0.48
N ASN A 104 -11.51 13.84 -0.25
CA ASN A 104 -12.58 14.77 -0.62
C ASN A 104 -13.58 14.17 -1.61
N GLN A 105 -13.25 13.06 -2.26
CA GLN A 105 -14.17 12.42 -3.20
C GLN A 105 -15.31 11.64 -2.54
N GLY A 106 -15.21 11.41 -1.22
CA GLY A 106 -16.23 10.69 -0.48
C GLY A 106 -16.22 9.19 -0.76
N GLU A 107 -17.40 8.58 -0.91
CA GLU A 107 -17.53 7.15 -1.10
C GLU A 107 -17.03 6.70 -2.48
N TYR A 108 -16.53 5.46 -2.52
CA TYR A 108 -16.13 4.84 -3.78
C TYR A 108 -17.35 4.54 -4.64
N SER A 109 -17.32 4.93 -5.88
CA SER A 109 -18.36 4.60 -6.85
C SER A 109 -17.80 4.05 -8.16
N ASN A 110 -16.60 4.48 -8.56
CA ASN A 110 -16.02 4.08 -9.84
C ASN A 110 -14.50 4.11 -9.77
N ILE A 111 -13.85 3.19 -10.47
CA ILE A 111 -12.39 3.14 -10.56
C ILE A 111 -11.80 4.42 -11.16
N SER A 112 -12.56 5.16 -11.95
CA SER A 112 -12.10 6.44 -12.53
C SER A 112 -11.83 7.53 -11.50
N GLN A 113 -12.31 7.38 -10.26
CA GLN A 113 -12.03 8.31 -9.18
C GLN A 113 -10.59 8.19 -8.66
N PHE A 114 -9.93 7.07 -8.96
CA PHE A 114 -8.57 6.80 -8.49
C PHE A 114 -7.56 7.40 -9.45
N THR A 115 -6.54 8.05 -8.91
CA THR A 115 -5.45 8.62 -9.72
C THR A 115 -4.34 7.60 -9.83
N CYS A 116 -4.00 7.18 -11.05
CA CYS A 116 -2.87 6.27 -11.29
C CYS A 116 -1.57 7.06 -11.20
N LEU A 117 -0.69 6.65 -10.29
CA LEU A 117 0.60 7.31 -10.09
C LEU A 117 1.68 6.78 -11.04
N ASN A 118 1.40 5.71 -11.78
CA ASN A 118 2.33 5.06 -12.73
C ASN A 118 3.65 4.63 -12.08
N ILE A 119 3.60 4.24 -10.82
CA ILE A 119 4.77 3.75 -10.08
C ILE A 119 4.43 2.44 -9.39
N SER A 120 5.47 1.61 -9.17
CA SER A 120 5.33 0.38 -8.40
C SER A 120 5.23 0.69 -6.90
N PHE A 121 4.83 -0.31 -6.11
CA PHE A 121 4.81 -0.17 -4.66
C PHE A 121 6.22 0.13 -4.10
N CYS A 122 7.25 -0.51 -4.64
CA CYS A 122 8.63 -0.23 -4.25
C CYS A 122 8.98 1.24 -4.50
N ASN A 123 8.68 1.75 -5.68
CA ASN A 123 8.92 3.16 -6.01
C ASN A 123 8.12 4.09 -5.11
N PHE A 124 6.88 3.71 -4.78
CA PHE A 124 6.07 4.47 -3.84
C PHE A 124 6.77 4.63 -2.49
N LEU A 125 7.31 3.54 -1.93
CA LEU A 125 8.04 3.60 -0.67
C LEU A 125 9.31 4.43 -0.80
N GLN A 126 10.05 4.28 -1.89
CA GLN A 126 11.25 5.08 -2.14
C GLN A 126 10.94 6.57 -2.14
N MET A 127 9.81 6.97 -2.74
CA MET A 127 9.38 8.37 -2.78
C MET A 127 8.87 8.84 -1.43
N ALA A 128 8.14 8.00 -0.71
CA ALA A 128 7.59 8.33 0.61
C ALA A 128 8.70 8.60 1.63
N PHE A 129 9.82 7.91 1.53
CA PHE A 129 10.98 8.13 2.39
C PHE A 129 11.93 9.23 1.86
N TYR A 130 11.62 9.82 0.73
CA TYR A 130 12.45 10.86 0.14
C TYR A 130 12.37 12.14 0.96
N THR A 131 13.52 12.58 1.43
CA THR A 131 13.59 13.79 2.26
C THR A 131 14.79 14.66 1.88
#